data_92a9dacc062e1a66e66ded39a3d0bb86
#
_entry.id   92a9dacc062e1a66e66ded39a3d0bb86
#
_cell.length_a   1.000
_cell.length_b   1.000
_cell.length_c   1.000
_cell.angle_alpha   90.00
_cell.angle_beta   90.00
_cell.angle_gamma   90.00
#
_symmetry.space_group_name_H-M   'P 1'
#
loop_
_entity.id
_entity.type
_entity.pdbx_description
1 polymer ?
#
loop_
_entity_poly.entity_id
_entity_poly.type
_entity_poly.pdbx_seq_one_letter_code
_entity_poly.pdbx_strand_id
1 'polypeptide(L)'
;LHVSGKGLNSPKQRPQLIKVKATMYDLQGKEVWKKAASAHLPSDSTVNCFEALSPDTTKSFMLRLEAVSELNNEILSTNTYFLWSNESSKELASVDIAKVDVNIMHKPTIQVVLTNTSDTPAMMIRLNLCGTDGEQILPVKYSDNYFHLLPGERKTISINWKPFDARGTNPQLKISGYNVKEIVK
;
A
#
# COMPACT_ATOMS: atom_id res chain seq x y z
N LEU A 1 12.29 -7.58 -12.84
CA LEU A 1 12.19 -6.79 -11.62
C LEU A 1 13.55 -6.28 -11.21
N HIS A 2 13.71 -4.98 -11.15
CA HIS A 2 14.92 -4.33 -10.68
C HIS A 2 14.73 -3.82 -9.26
N VAL A 3 15.70 -4.04 -8.40
CA VAL A 3 15.74 -3.49 -7.05
C VAL A 3 16.90 -2.50 -6.97
N SER A 4 16.62 -1.27 -6.57
CA SER A 4 17.64 -0.23 -6.35
C SER A 4 17.72 0.13 -4.88
N GLY A 5 18.94 0.18 -4.33
CA GLY A 5 19.23 0.69 -3.01
C GLY A 5 19.82 2.09 -3.12
N LYS A 6 19.10 3.12 -2.63
CA LYS A 6 19.72 4.44 -2.39
C LYS A 6 20.34 4.44 -1.00
N GLY A 7 21.65 4.60 -0.92
CA GLY A 7 22.31 4.91 0.33
C GLY A 7 21.84 6.28 0.82
N LEU A 8 21.08 6.32 1.90
CA LEU A 8 20.99 7.51 2.72
C LEU A 8 22.37 7.74 3.32
N ASN A 9 22.94 8.93 3.13
CA ASN A 9 24.27 9.39 3.54
C ASN A 9 24.73 8.88 4.92
N SER A 10 25.04 7.61 5.01
CA SER A 10 25.67 6.99 6.17
C SER A 10 26.91 6.23 5.70
N PRO A 11 28.10 6.55 6.23
CA PRO A 11 29.36 6.13 5.64
C PRO A 11 29.72 4.65 5.75
N LYS A 12 28.78 3.75 6.03
CA LYS A 12 29.03 2.29 6.08
C LYS A 12 27.72 1.49 6.02
N GLN A 13 26.91 1.64 4.99
CA GLN A 13 25.93 0.58 4.75
C GLN A 13 26.64 -0.61 4.11
N ARG A 14 26.73 -1.71 4.86
CA ARG A 14 27.20 -2.99 4.32
C ARG A 14 26.25 -3.44 3.23
N PRO A 15 26.76 -4.12 2.18
CA PRO A 15 25.90 -4.76 1.19
C PRO A 15 24.83 -5.60 1.90
N GLN A 16 23.58 -5.44 1.52
CA GLN A 16 22.47 -6.16 2.16
C GLN A 16 22.09 -7.37 1.33
N LEU A 17 21.99 -8.51 1.99
CA LEU A 17 21.35 -9.69 1.41
C LEU A 17 19.84 -9.55 1.60
N ILE A 18 19.13 -9.41 0.49
CA ILE A 18 17.69 -9.21 0.47
C ILE A 18 17.01 -10.35 -0.29
N LYS A 19 15.83 -10.72 0.16
CA LYS A 19 14.91 -11.58 -0.57
C LYS A 19 13.86 -10.72 -1.24
N VAL A 20 13.80 -10.78 -2.55
CA VAL A 20 12.78 -10.11 -3.35
C VAL A 20 11.67 -11.12 -3.64
N LYS A 21 10.44 -10.76 -3.27
CA LYS A 21 9.25 -11.56 -3.54
C LYS A 21 8.34 -10.80 -4.50
N ALA A 22 7.78 -11.51 -5.47
CA ALA A 22 6.73 -11.02 -6.33
C ALA A 22 5.54 -11.99 -6.25
N THR A 23 4.37 -11.47 -5.95
CA THR A 23 3.14 -12.25 -5.87
C THR A 23 2.07 -11.58 -6.71
N MET A 24 1.45 -12.33 -7.62
CA MET A 24 0.30 -11.86 -8.39
C MET A 24 -0.99 -12.40 -7.79
N TYR A 25 -1.96 -11.51 -7.72
CA TYR A 25 -3.33 -11.78 -7.29
C TYR A 25 -4.27 -11.40 -8.40
N ASP A 26 -5.35 -12.17 -8.59
CA ASP A 26 -6.47 -11.72 -9.39
C ASP A 26 -7.20 -10.55 -8.69
N LEU A 27 -8.20 -9.95 -9.35
CA LEU A 27 -8.96 -8.84 -8.78
C LEU A 27 -9.90 -9.27 -7.63
N GLN A 28 -10.05 -10.57 -7.40
CA GLN A 28 -10.75 -11.15 -6.24
C GLN A 28 -9.80 -11.43 -5.06
N GLY A 29 -8.49 -11.14 -5.22
CA GLY A 29 -7.49 -11.30 -4.15
C GLY A 29 -6.90 -12.71 -4.03
N LYS A 30 -7.21 -13.61 -4.97
CA LYS A 30 -6.65 -14.96 -4.98
C LYS A 30 -5.23 -14.92 -5.56
N GLU A 31 -4.27 -15.54 -4.87
CA GLU A 31 -2.91 -15.74 -5.37
C GLU A 31 -2.94 -16.65 -6.61
N VAL A 32 -2.41 -16.15 -7.74
CA VAL A 32 -2.35 -16.88 -9.02
C VAL A 32 -0.93 -17.25 -9.42
N TRP A 33 0.05 -16.51 -8.90
CA TRP A 33 1.46 -16.73 -9.20
C TRP A 33 2.34 -16.09 -8.13
N LYS A 34 3.48 -16.71 -7.87
CA LYS A 34 4.52 -16.12 -7.01
C LYS A 34 5.92 -16.54 -7.45
N LYS A 35 6.88 -15.67 -7.19
CA LYS A 35 8.30 -15.92 -7.37
C LYS A 35 9.10 -15.19 -6.30
N ALA A 36 10.22 -15.77 -5.90
CA ALA A 36 11.16 -15.11 -5.01
C ALA A 36 12.59 -15.40 -5.44
N ALA A 37 13.49 -14.47 -5.19
CA ALA A 37 14.93 -14.65 -5.39
C ALA A 37 15.68 -13.85 -4.33
N SER A 38 16.83 -14.37 -3.92
CA SER A 38 17.78 -13.66 -3.09
C SER A 38 18.70 -12.83 -3.98
N ALA A 39 19.01 -11.63 -3.53
CA ALA A 39 19.91 -10.72 -4.22
C ALA A 39 20.84 -10.04 -3.21
N HIS A 40 22.09 -9.92 -3.61
CA HIS A 40 23.06 -9.10 -2.89
C HIS A 40 22.98 -7.68 -3.46
N LEU A 41 22.53 -6.72 -2.64
CA LEU A 41 22.33 -5.34 -3.04
C LEU A 41 23.52 -4.49 -2.52
N PRO A 42 24.49 -4.13 -3.36
CA PRO A 42 25.53 -3.18 -2.98
C PRO A 42 24.95 -1.78 -2.77
N SER A 43 25.67 -0.92 -2.05
CA SER A 43 25.27 0.49 -1.89
C SER A 43 25.24 1.18 -3.25
N ASP A 44 24.26 2.07 -3.43
CA ASP A 44 24.08 2.90 -4.64
C ASP A 44 24.07 2.13 -5.96
N SER A 45 23.49 0.94 -5.94
CA SER A 45 23.41 0.06 -7.11
C SER A 45 21.99 -0.41 -7.40
N THR A 46 21.80 -0.93 -8.60
CA THR A 46 20.58 -1.60 -9.03
C THR A 46 20.91 -3.02 -9.46
N VAL A 47 20.18 -4.00 -8.95
CA VAL A 47 20.34 -5.41 -9.28
C VAL A 47 19.08 -5.94 -9.94
N ASN A 48 19.24 -6.64 -11.06
CA ASN A 48 18.13 -7.35 -11.70
C ASN A 48 17.94 -8.70 -10.98
N CYS A 49 16.76 -8.95 -10.42
CA CYS A 49 16.48 -10.17 -9.67
C CYS A 49 15.83 -11.26 -10.53
N PHE A 50 14.79 -10.91 -11.26
CA PHE A 50 14.05 -11.81 -12.17
C PHE A 50 13.01 -11.05 -12.98
N GLU A 51 12.48 -11.71 -13.99
CA GLU A 51 11.33 -11.22 -14.75
C GLU A 51 10.03 -11.75 -14.13
N ALA A 52 9.04 -10.86 -14.00
CA ALA A 52 7.67 -11.19 -13.63
C ALA A 52 6.80 -10.99 -14.89
N LEU A 53 6.32 -12.10 -15.41
CA LEU A 53 5.43 -12.11 -16.58
C LEU A 53 4.00 -12.37 -16.13
N SER A 54 3.03 -11.71 -16.78
CA SER A 54 1.62 -12.01 -16.54
C SER A 54 1.31 -13.45 -16.96
N PRO A 55 0.65 -14.24 -16.12
CA PRO A 55 0.25 -15.61 -16.47
C PRO A 55 -0.83 -15.65 -17.57
N ASP A 56 -1.60 -14.56 -17.69
CA ASP A 56 -2.68 -14.42 -18.67
C ASP A 56 -2.83 -12.92 -19.03
N THR A 57 -2.52 -12.56 -20.26
CA THR A 57 -2.62 -11.16 -20.71
C THR A 57 -4.06 -10.71 -20.99
N THR A 58 -5.02 -11.64 -20.96
CA THR A 58 -6.45 -11.33 -21.15
C THR A 58 -7.12 -10.90 -19.85
N LYS A 59 -6.44 -11.03 -18.70
CA LYS A 59 -6.94 -10.68 -17.37
C LYS A 59 -6.07 -9.64 -16.68
N SER A 60 -6.70 -8.85 -15.83
CA SER A 60 -6.01 -7.89 -14.97
C SER A 60 -5.57 -8.54 -13.67
N PHE A 61 -4.40 -8.15 -13.18
CA PHE A 61 -3.81 -8.66 -11.94
C PHE A 61 -3.25 -7.55 -11.08
N MET A 62 -3.19 -7.80 -9.78
CA MET A 62 -2.39 -7.02 -8.83
C MET A 62 -1.05 -7.71 -8.61
N LEU A 63 0.05 -7.04 -8.90
CA LEU A 63 1.41 -7.52 -8.64
C LEU A 63 1.93 -6.86 -7.37
N ARG A 64 2.09 -7.61 -6.30
CA ARG A 64 2.74 -7.17 -5.07
C ARG A 64 4.22 -7.53 -5.11
N LEU A 65 5.05 -6.54 -4.82
CA LEU A 65 6.50 -6.68 -4.69
C LEU A 65 6.90 -6.38 -3.26
N GLU A 66 7.75 -7.22 -2.69
CA GLU A 66 8.31 -7.05 -1.36
C GLU A 66 9.82 -7.24 -1.40
N ALA A 67 10.55 -6.34 -0.75
CA ALA A 67 11.95 -6.53 -0.42
C ALA A 67 12.05 -6.84 1.08
N VAL A 68 12.64 -7.97 1.42
CA VAL A 68 12.73 -8.48 2.78
C VAL A 68 14.19 -8.68 3.14
N SER A 69 14.61 -8.19 4.31
CA SER A 69 15.94 -8.47 4.84
C SER A 69 16.09 -9.95 5.18
N GLU A 70 17.10 -10.62 4.67
CA GLU A 70 17.38 -12.02 5.04
C GLU A 70 17.99 -12.17 6.43
N LEU A 71 18.46 -11.07 7.04
CA LEU A 71 19.03 -11.10 8.38
C LEU A 71 17.98 -11.27 9.48
N ASN A 72 16.84 -10.59 9.34
CA ASN A 72 15.83 -10.51 10.40
C ASN A 72 14.39 -10.69 9.89
N ASN A 73 14.22 -11.03 8.61
CA ASN A 73 12.93 -11.14 7.92
C ASN A 73 12.06 -9.85 7.96
N GLU A 74 12.69 -8.70 8.18
CA GLU A 74 12.01 -7.42 8.15
C GLU A 74 11.64 -7.03 6.73
N ILE A 75 10.40 -6.57 6.52
CA ILE A 75 9.96 -6.01 5.24
C ILE A 75 10.55 -4.61 5.10
N LEU A 76 11.50 -4.46 4.19
CA LEU A 76 12.18 -3.20 3.89
C LEU A 76 11.36 -2.31 2.98
N SER A 77 10.61 -2.90 2.06
CA SER A 77 9.78 -2.17 1.10
C SER A 77 8.67 -3.07 0.56
N THR A 78 7.50 -2.47 0.36
CA THR A 78 6.36 -3.12 -0.32
C THR A 78 5.79 -2.15 -1.34
N ASN A 79 5.45 -2.67 -2.53
CA ASN A 79 4.73 -1.92 -3.53
C ASN A 79 3.73 -2.82 -4.26
N THR A 80 2.65 -2.23 -4.78
CA THR A 80 1.62 -2.94 -5.52
C THR A 80 1.38 -2.23 -6.85
N TYR A 81 1.43 -2.98 -7.93
CA TYR A 81 1.18 -2.52 -9.28
C TYR A 81 -0.03 -3.24 -9.85
N PHE A 82 -0.70 -2.60 -10.81
CA PHE A 82 -1.71 -3.25 -11.61
C PHE A 82 -1.16 -3.60 -12.99
N LEU A 83 -1.42 -4.82 -13.42
CA LEU A 83 -1.19 -5.30 -14.78
C LEU A 83 -2.57 -5.38 -15.44
N TRP A 84 -2.86 -4.40 -16.31
CA TRP A 84 -4.18 -4.24 -16.88
C TRP A 84 -4.36 -5.06 -18.16
N SER A 85 -5.48 -5.72 -18.30
CA SER A 85 -5.97 -6.30 -19.56
C SER A 85 -6.66 -5.22 -20.42
N ASN A 86 -6.95 -5.56 -21.68
CA ASN A 86 -7.77 -4.70 -22.55
C ASN A 86 -9.23 -4.57 -22.06
N GLU A 87 -9.72 -5.49 -21.24
CA GLU A 87 -11.07 -5.51 -20.67
C GLU A 87 -11.11 -5.02 -19.20
N SER A 88 -10.04 -4.37 -18.73
CA SER A 88 -9.85 -3.96 -17.33
C SER A 88 -11.01 -3.13 -16.76
N SER A 89 -11.66 -2.29 -17.57
CA SER A 89 -12.81 -1.50 -17.12
C SER A 89 -14.02 -2.37 -16.75
N LYS A 90 -14.27 -3.43 -17.49
CA LYS A 90 -15.35 -4.40 -17.18
C LYS A 90 -15.00 -5.23 -15.97
N GLU A 91 -13.76 -5.68 -15.87
CA GLU A 91 -13.27 -6.45 -14.73
C GLU A 91 -13.37 -5.64 -13.43
N LEU A 92 -12.96 -4.37 -13.45
CA LEU A 92 -13.08 -3.48 -12.30
C LEU A 92 -14.54 -3.24 -11.90
N ALA A 93 -15.44 -3.06 -12.87
CA ALA A 93 -16.86 -2.86 -12.59
C ALA A 93 -17.53 -4.07 -11.92
N SER A 94 -16.91 -5.26 -12.01
CA SER A 94 -17.40 -6.50 -11.38
C SER A 94 -16.81 -6.77 -10.01
N VAL A 95 -15.90 -5.92 -9.51
CA VAL A 95 -15.27 -6.11 -8.19
C VAL A 95 -16.27 -5.77 -7.09
N ASP A 96 -16.42 -6.67 -6.13
CA ASP A 96 -17.32 -6.50 -4.98
C ASP A 96 -16.87 -5.36 -4.06
N ILE A 97 -17.82 -4.82 -3.30
CA ILE A 97 -17.54 -3.81 -2.28
C ILE A 97 -16.76 -4.44 -1.13
N ALA A 98 -15.60 -3.88 -0.85
CA ALA A 98 -14.78 -4.28 0.28
C ALA A 98 -15.24 -3.62 1.59
N LYS A 99 -15.10 -4.35 2.70
CA LYS A 99 -15.37 -3.86 4.06
C LYS A 99 -14.03 -3.58 4.76
N VAL A 100 -13.87 -2.36 5.23
CA VAL A 100 -12.67 -1.93 5.94
C VAL A 100 -13.05 -1.48 7.33
N ASP A 101 -12.49 -2.15 8.34
CA ASP A 101 -12.58 -1.72 9.73
C ASP A 101 -11.54 -0.65 10.01
N VAL A 102 -11.93 0.39 10.73
CA VAL A 102 -11.10 1.56 11.03
C VAL A 102 -11.06 1.79 12.53
N ASN A 103 -9.85 1.75 13.10
CA ASN A 103 -9.57 2.11 14.48
C ASN A 103 -8.59 3.30 14.53
N ILE A 104 -8.93 4.34 15.29
CA ILE A 104 -8.10 5.55 15.43
C ILE A 104 -7.54 5.60 16.85
N MET A 105 -6.22 5.76 16.93
CA MET A 105 -5.48 6.00 18.18
C MET A 105 -4.90 7.41 18.16
N HIS A 106 -5.12 8.18 19.23
CA HIS A 106 -4.77 9.61 19.27
C HIS A 106 -3.48 9.96 20.00
N LYS A 107 -2.79 8.99 20.60
CA LYS A 107 -1.58 9.26 21.42
C LYS A 107 -0.45 8.30 21.07
N PRO A 108 0.80 8.78 20.99
CA PRO A 108 1.27 10.19 21.02
C PRO A 108 1.02 10.94 19.71
N THR A 109 0.75 10.24 18.62
CA THR A 109 0.39 10.74 17.29
C THR A 109 -0.90 10.08 16.82
N ILE A 110 -1.62 10.69 15.90
CA ILE A 110 -2.79 10.05 15.30
C ILE A 110 -2.30 8.88 14.45
N GLN A 111 -2.73 7.70 14.82
CA GLN A 111 -2.52 6.48 14.05
C GLN A 111 -3.88 5.90 13.67
N VAL A 112 -4.03 5.59 12.40
CA VAL A 112 -5.23 4.96 11.85
C VAL A 112 -4.87 3.56 11.44
N VAL A 113 -5.52 2.59 12.08
CA VAL A 113 -5.37 1.18 11.75
C VAL A 113 -6.55 0.78 10.87
N LEU A 114 -6.25 0.36 9.65
CA LEU A 114 -7.23 -0.14 8.69
C LEU A 114 -7.06 -1.66 8.56
N THR A 115 -8.16 -2.39 8.57
CA THR A 115 -8.18 -3.84 8.36
C THR A 115 -9.23 -4.18 7.32
N ASN A 116 -8.83 -4.84 6.24
CA ASN A 116 -9.79 -5.37 5.28
C ASN A 116 -10.41 -6.66 5.87
N THR A 117 -11.70 -6.61 6.21
CA THR A 117 -12.44 -7.72 6.81
C THR A 117 -13.30 -8.49 5.80
N SER A 118 -13.18 -8.14 4.52
CA SER A 118 -13.89 -8.82 3.42
C SER A 118 -12.97 -9.81 2.68
N ASP A 119 -13.58 -10.66 1.87
CA ASP A 119 -12.89 -11.65 1.02
C ASP A 119 -12.41 -11.05 -0.33
N THR A 120 -12.67 -9.76 -0.56
CA THR A 120 -12.24 -9.04 -1.76
C THR A 120 -11.20 -7.97 -1.42
N PRO A 121 -10.24 -7.66 -2.29
CA PRO A 121 -9.27 -6.59 -2.04
C PRO A 121 -9.93 -5.23 -1.91
N ALA A 122 -9.52 -4.46 -0.92
CA ALA A 122 -9.89 -3.05 -0.80
C ALA A 122 -8.90 -2.21 -1.62
N MET A 123 -9.39 -1.57 -2.69
CA MET A 123 -8.55 -0.93 -3.70
C MET A 123 -8.53 0.58 -3.56
N MET A 124 -7.35 1.18 -3.81
CA MET A 124 -7.15 2.63 -3.87
C MET A 124 -7.64 3.36 -2.62
N ILE A 125 -7.36 2.80 -1.43
CA ILE A 125 -7.79 3.40 -0.17
C ILE A 125 -7.12 4.76 -0.01
N ARG A 126 -7.96 5.79 0.17
CA ARG A 126 -7.56 7.16 0.41
C ARG A 126 -8.01 7.61 1.79
N LEU A 127 -7.09 8.24 2.53
CA LEU A 127 -7.38 8.98 3.75
C LEU A 127 -7.40 10.48 3.43
N ASN A 128 -8.39 11.19 3.95
CA ASN A 128 -8.53 12.63 3.78
C ASN A 128 -8.97 13.27 5.10
N LEU A 129 -8.10 14.08 5.71
CA LEU A 129 -8.46 14.87 6.87
C LEU A 129 -9.15 16.15 6.40
N CYS A 130 -10.37 16.36 6.85
CA CYS A 130 -11.19 17.53 6.49
C CYS A 130 -11.91 18.08 7.72
N GLY A 131 -12.40 19.31 7.61
CA GLY A 131 -13.32 19.88 8.60
C GLY A 131 -14.74 19.34 8.45
N THR A 132 -15.59 19.61 9.42
CA THR A 132 -17.04 19.31 9.35
C THR A 132 -17.75 20.08 8.24
N ASP A 133 -17.16 21.14 7.73
CA ASP A 133 -17.58 21.90 6.56
C ASP A 133 -17.23 21.21 5.23
N GLY A 134 -16.49 20.11 5.28
CA GLY A 134 -16.04 19.33 4.11
C GLY A 134 -14.74 19.83 3.48
N GLU A 135 -14.21 20.99 3.92
CA GLU A 135 -12.95 21.54 3.40
C GLU A 135 -11.75 20.72 3.89
N GLN A 136 -10.76 20.55 3.01
CA GLN A 136 -9.53 19.83 3.37
C GLN A 136 -8.69 20.63 4.38
N ILE A 137 -8.24 19.95 5.42
CA ILE A 137 -7.23 20.50 6.34
C ILE A 137 -5.86 20.30 5.71
N LEU A 138 -5.14 21.39 5.50
CA LEU A 138 -3.81 21.38 4.87
C LEU A 138 -2.87 22.34 5.60
N PRO A 139 -1.58 21.98 5.78
CA PRO A 139 -0.91 20.76 5.28
C PRO A 139 -1.13 19.54 6.18
N VAL A 140 -1.29 18.35 5.59
CA VAL A 140 -1.35 17.07 6.30
C VAL A 140 -0.33 16.11 5.71
N LYS A 141 0.43 15.44 6.56
CA LYS A 141 1.38 14.40 6.15
C LYS A 141 0.87 13.03 6.61
N TYR A 142 0.63 12.14 5.65
CA TYR A 142 0.31 10.74 5.88
C TYR A 142 1.58 9.90 5.68
N SER A 143 1.78 8.84 6.48
CA SER A 143 2.89 7.90 6.24
C SER A 143 2.72 7.13 4.95
N ASP A 144 1.48 6.90 4.52
CA ASP A 144 1.10 6.34 3.21
C ASP A 144 -0.33 6.75 2.86
N ASN A 145 -0.66 6.74 1.56
CA ASN A 145 -2.00 7.03 1.05
C ASN A 145 -2.17 6.41 -0.35
N TYR A 146 -3.41 6.19 -0.80
CA TYR A 146 -3.73 5.54 -2.08
C TYR A 146 -3.14 4.12 -2.20
N PHE A 147 -3.31 3.33 -1.17
CA PHE A 147 -2.83 1.95 -1.09
C PHE A 147 -3.95 0.92 -1.23
N HIS A 148 -3.57 -0.35 -1.24
CA HIS A 148 -4.48 -1.49 -1.34
C HIS A 148 -4.32 -2.39 -0.13
N LEU A 149 -5.41 -3.03 0.31
CA LEU A 149 -5.38 -4.07 1.32
C LEU A 149 -5.98 -5.35 0.74
N LEU A 150 -5.20 -6.41 0.72
CA LEU A 150 -5.70 -7.75 0.41
C LEU A 150 -6.64 -8.24 1.52
N PRO A 151 -7.46 -9.28 1.27
CA PRO A 151 -8.30 -9.89 2.28
C PRO A 151 -7.53 -10.21 3.57
N GLY A 152 -8.04 -9.79 4.72
CA GLY A 152 -7.43 -9.96 6.04
C GLY A 152 -6.23 -9.05 6.31
N GLU A 153 -5.77 -8.26 5.36
CA GLU A 153 -4.59 -7.40 5.53
C GLU A 153 -4.89 -6.20 6.42
N ARG A 154 -3.89 -5.84 7.22
CA ARG A 154 -3.93 -4.71 8.14
C ARG A 154 -2.80 -3.73 7.84
N LYS A 155 -3.11 -2.43 7.87
CA LYS A 155 -2.13 -1.36 7.70
C LYS A 155 -2.34 -0.25 8.72
N THR A 156 -1.25 0.28 9.23
CA THR A 156 -1.26 1.42 10.15
C THR A 156 -0.71 2.65 9.43
N ILE A 157 -1.48 3.73 9.44
CA ILE A 157 -1.12 5.01 8.83
C ILE A 157 -0.95 6.05 9.93
N SER A 158 0.21 6.69 9.99
CA SER A 158 0.43 7.84 10.85
C SER A 158 0.00 9.12 10.14
N ILE A 159 -0.75 9.97 10.83
CA ILE A 159 -1.22 11.27 10.33
C ILE A 159 -0.57 12.36 11.17
N ASN A 160 0.13 13.28 10.52
CA ASN A 160 0.75 14.44 11.16
C ASN A 160 0.18 15.72 10.55
N TRP A 161 -0.38 16.58 11.40
CA TRP A 161 -0.96 17.87 11.07
C TRP A 161 -0.94 18.76 12.31
N LYS A 162 -1.22 20.05 12.18
CA LYS A 162 -1.26 20.97 13.31
C LYS A 162 -2.72 21.41 13.58
N PRO A 163 -3.18 21.49 14.85
CA PRO A 163 -4.53 21.94 15.17
C PRO A 163 -4.88 23.33 14.59
N PHE A 164 -3.90 24.20 14.45
CA PHE A 164 -4.05 25.50 13.81
C PHE A 164 -4.53 25.41 12.35
N ASP A 165 -4.12 24.35 11.63
CA ASP A 165 -4.47 24.15 10.22
C ASP A 165 -5.95 23.80 10.03
N ALA A 166 -6.66 23.43 11.10
CA ALA A 166 -8.11 23.18 11.08
C ALA A 166 -8.94 24.47 10.97
N ARG A 167 -8.33 25.65 11.16
CA ARG A 167 -8.99 26.97 11.00
C ARG A 167 -10.31 27.11 11.74
N GLY A 168 -10.40 26.49 12.93
CA GLY A 168 -11.59 26.53 13.78
C GLY A 168 -12.67 25.49 13.48
N THR A 169 -12.49 24.63 12.46
CA THR A 169 -13.41 23.52 12.21
C THR A 169 -13.02 22.28 13.03
N ASN A 170 -13.97 21.39 13.30
CA ASN A 170 -13.70 20.12 13.92
C ASN A 170 -13.15 19.13 12.88
N PRO A 171 -11.96 18.52 13.12
CA PRO A 171 -11.39 17.57 12.18
C PRO A 171 -12.20 16.28 12.08
N GLN A 172 -12.38 15.81 10.87
CA GLN A 172 -12.96 14.50 10.53
C GLN A 172 -12.04 13.78 9.58
N LEU A 173 -11.89 12.48 9.75
CA LEU A 173 -11.14 11.64 8.82
C LEU A 173 -12.11 10.93 7.89
N LYS A 174 -12.07 11.26 6.61
CA LYS A 174 -12.79 10.53 5.55
C LYS A 174 -11.87 9.47 4.97
N ILE A 175 -12.37 8.24 4.90
CA ILE A 175 -11.69 7.11 4.28
C ILE A 175 -12.59 6.59 3.17
N SER A 176 -12.03 6.47 1.98
CA SER A 176 -12.74 5.99 0.80
C SER A 176 -11.80 5.13 -0.06
N GLY A 177 -12.32 4.46 -1.06
CA GLY A 177 -11.53 3.71 -2.02
C GLY A 177 -12.34 3.43 -3.27
N TYR A 178 -11.73 2.76 -4.25
CA TYR A 178 -12.43 2.41 -5.48
C TYR A 178 -13.69 1.56 -5.19
N ASN A 179 -13.52 0.52 -4.40
CA ASN A 179 -14.60 -0.39 -3.97
C ASN A 179 -14.83 -0.36 -2.45
N VAL A 180 -14.47 0.73 -1.78
CA VAL A 180 -14.69 0.96 -0.34
C VAL A 180 -15.69 2.10 -0.19
N LYS A 181 -16.81 1.85 0.49
CA LYS A 181 -17.77 2.91 0.84
C LYS A 181 -17.12 3.91 1.76
N GLU A 182 -17.47 5.19 1.60
CA GLU A 182 -16.94 6.25 2.45
C GLU A 182 -17.25 5.98 3.93
N ILE A 183 -16.22 6.09 4.75
CA ILE A 183 -16.27 5.99 6.21
C ILE A 183 -15.82 7.34 6.76
N VAL A 184 -16.60 7.92 7.67
CA VAL A 184 -16.26 9.17 8.36
C VAL A 184 -16.03 8.87 9.84
N LYS A 185 -14.93 9.36 10.39
CA LYS A 185 -14.51 9.17 11.78
C LYS A 185 -14.12 10.50 12.42
#